data_64a8702312fac58393a2a77fd22d7f28
#
_entry.id   64a8702312fac58393a2a77fd22d7f28
#
_cell.length_a   1.000
_cell.length_b   1.000
_cell.length_c   1.000
_cell.angle_alpha   90.00
_cell.angle_beta   90.00
_cell.angle_gamma   90.00
#
_symmetry.space_group_name_H-M   'P 1'
#
loop_
_entity.id
_entity.type
_entity.pdbx_description
1 polymer ?
#
loop_
_entity_poly.entity_id
_entity_poly.type
_entity_poly.pdbx_seq_one_letter_code
_entity_poly.pdbx_strand_id
1 'polypeptide(L)'
;YVPEGSAHKYAVADLITGYGVAESVKHFYDLYHKTSPAGKTAIIQGWGNVASVAACFLAKEGVKVVGIIDREGGLLAPEGFTLEQVKHLFNNKNGNKLNAPGMLPFEEINEKIWKMQADIFIPGAASKLVTRAQMDRLLEGGIEVVACGANVPFVDDEVFFGPTARFADEHTGV
;
A
#
# COMPACT_ATOMS: atom_id res chain seq x y z
N TYR A 1 15.47 -16.14 -0.35
CA TYR A 1 15.45 -15.22 0.79
C TYR A 1 14.49 -15.72 1.87
N VAL A 2 14.93 -15.76 3.10
CA VAL A 2 14.12 -16.07 4.26
C VAL A 2 14.07 -14.80 5.10
N PRO A 3 12.94 -14.11 5.19
CA PRO A 3 12.82 -12.96 6.08
C PRO A 3 13.08 -13.37 7.54
N GLU A 4 13.69 -12.48 8.29
CA GLU A 4 13.94 -12.71 9.72
C GLU A 4 12.62 -13.00 10.45
N GLY A 5 12.59 -14.12 11.20
CA GLY A 5 11.41 -14.60 11.90
C GLY A 5 10.41 -15.38 11.02
N SER A 6 10.69 -15.60 9.72
CA SER A 6 9.83 -16.39 8.83
C SER A 6 10.32 -17.84 8.73
N ALA A 7 9.39 -18.79 8.81
CA ALA A 7 9.63 -20.18 8.41
C ALA A 7 9.51 -20.38 6.88
N HIS A 8 9.03 -19.35 6.16
CA HIS A 8 8.77 -19.43 4.73
C HIS A 8 9.94 -18.90 3.91
N LYS A 9 10.35 -19.67 2.89
CA LYS A 9 11.39 -19.26 1.94
C LYS A 9 10.72 -18.62 0.71
N TYR A 10 11.09 -17.38 0.43
CA TYR A 10 10.61 -16.66 -0.75
C TYR A 10 11.67 -16.69 -1.86
N ALA A 11 11.24 -16.86 -3.11
CA ALA A 11 12.09 -16.59 -4.26
C ALA A 11 12.27 -15.07 -4.45
N VAL A 12 13.34 -14.67 -5.13
CA VAL A 12 13.53 -13.24 -5.47
C VAL A 12 12.37 -12.71 -6.28
N ALA A 13 11.81 -13.53 -7.18
CA ALA A 13 10.65 -13.19 -7.99
C ALA A 13 9.40 -12.83 -7.16
N ASP A 14 9.24 -13.38 -5.95
CA ASP A 14 8.12 -13.07 -5.07
C ASP A 14 8.24 -11.68 -4.42
N LEU A 15 9.46 -11.15 -4.35
CA LEU A 15 9.78 -9.94 -3.59
C LEU A 15 10.11 -8.73 -4.47
N ILE A 16 10.66 -8.95 -5.67
CA ILE A 16 11.25 -7.90 -6.49
C ILE A 16 10.25 -6.82 -6.90
N THR A 17 9.02 -7.19 -7.20
CA THR A 17 7.98 -6.22 -7.61
C THR A 17 7.61 -5.30 -6.45
N GLY A 18 7.36 -5.86 -5.26
CA GLY A 18 7.05 -5.05 -4.07
C GLY A 18 8.23 -4.17 -3.64
N TYR A 19 9.47 -4.67 -3.77
CA TYR A 19 10.67 -3.87 -3.57
C TYR A 19 10.71 -2.69 -4.56
N GLY A 20 10.46 -2.94 -5.85
CA GLY A 20 10.42 -1.89 -6.88
C GLY A 20 9.39 -0.80 -6.58
N VAL A 21 8.19 -1.17 -6.08
CA VAL A 21 7.17 -0.21 -5.64
C VAL A 21 7.68 0.67 -4.50
N ALA A 22 8.33 0.08 -3.49
CA ALA A 22 8.91 0.86 -2.39
C ALA A 22 10.04 1.79 -2.85
N GLU A 23 10.91 1.32 -3.75
CA GLU A 23 11.96 2.15 -4.34
C GLU A 23 11.39 3.31 -5.18
N SER A 24 10.28 3.10 -5.91
CA SER A 24 9.61 4.19 -6.63
C SER A 24 9.16 5.31 -5.69
N VAL A 25 8.60 4.97 -4.53
CA VAL A 25 8.23 5.97 -3.50
C VAL A 25 9.46 6.71 -2.99
N LYS A 26 10.56 6.00 -2.69
CA LYS A 26 11.82 6.64 -2.27
C LYS A 26 12.33 7.62 -3.30
N HIS A 27 12.38 7.21 -4.57
CA HIS A 27 12.81 8.06 -5.66
C HIS A 27 11.90 9.29 -5.86
N PHE A 28 10.58 9.13 -5.69
CA PHE A 28 9.66 10.26 -5.71
C PHE A 28 10.06 11.33 -4.66
N TYR A 29 10.23 10.94 -3.41
CA TYR A 29 10.62 11.88 -2.35
C TYR A 29 12.02 12.47 -2.57
N ASP A 30 12.98 11.67 -3.00
CA ASP A 30 14.34 12.14 -3.30
C ASP A 30 14.35 13.15 -4.47
N LEU A 31 13.67 12.85 -5.56
CA LEU A 31 13.70 13.66 -6.77
C LEU A 31 12.87 14.95 -6.64
N TYR A 32 11.67 14.86 -6.08
CA TYR A 32 10.72 15.99 -6.06
C TYR A 32 10.75 16.78 -4.76
N HIS A 33 10.98 16.13 -3.63
CA HIS A 33 10.99 16.78 -2.31
C HIS A 33 12.37 16.93 -1.70
N LYS A 34 13.42 16.35 -2.29
CA LYS A 34 14.79 16.35 -1.78
C LYS A 34 14.91 15.83 -0.34
N THR A 35 14.11 14.82 -0.02
CA THR A 35 14.03 14.23 1.31
C THR A 35 13.82 12.72 1.22
N SER A 36 13.91 12.02 2.34
CA SER A 36 13.50 10.61 2.43
C SER A 36 12.00 10.50 2.77
N PRO A 37 11.35 9.35 2.53
CA PRO A 37 9.97 9.13 2.96
C PRO A 37 9.83 8.87 4.46
N ALA A 38 10.89 8.94 5.24
CA ALA A 38 10.86 8.69 6.68
C ALA A 38 9.89 9.63 7.40
N GLY A 39 9.04 9.06 8.25
CA GLY A 39 7.99 9.79 8.97
C GLY A 39 6.69 9.98 8.17
N LYS A 40 6.69 9.76 6.86
CA LYS A 40 5.49 9.74 6.03
C LYS A 40 4.58 8.57 6.40
N THR A 41 3.30 8.69 6.06
CA THR A 41 2.26 7.71 6.36
C THR A 41 1.78 7.02 5.10
N ALA A 42 1.43 5.72 5.18
CA ALA A 42 1.01 4.95 4.02
C ALA A 42 -0.26 4.13 4.27
N ILE A 43 -1.15 4.13 3.28
CA ILE A 43 -2.27 3.20 3.16
C ILE A 43 -1.91 2.13 2.14
N ILE A 44 -2.13 0.87 2.49
CA ILE A 44 -1.82 -0.30 1.65
C ILE A 44 -3.13 -1.00 1.26
N GLN A 45 -3.38 -1.16 -0.03
CA GLN A 45 -4.49 -1.96 -0.54
C GLN A 45 -3.96 -3.30 -1.06
N GLY A 46 -4.43 -4.38 -0.44
CA GLY A 46 -3.96 -5.75 -0.67
C GLY A 46 -2.87 -6.17 0.30
N TRP A 47 -2.73 -7.50 0.51
CA TRP A 47 -1.67 -8.07 1.34
C TRP A 47 -1.01 -9.30 0.68
N GLY A 48 -0.99 -9.31 -0.66
CA GLY A 48 -0.24 -10.28 -1.47
C GLY A 48 1.27 -10.01 -1.46
N ASN A 49 2.01 -10.73 -2.32
CA ASN A 49 3.48 -10.59 -2.38
C ASN A 49 3.92 -9.16 -2.70
N VAL A 50 3.22 -8.45 -3.59
CA VAL A 50 3.61 -7.08 -3.96
C VAL A 50 3.35 -6.10 -2.82
N ALA A 51 2.10 -5.99 -2.36
CA ALA A 51 1.70 -5.00 -1.36
C ALA A 51 2.38 -5.21 0.00
N SER A 52 2.41 -6.44 0.50
CA SER A 52 3.03 -6.73 1.80
C SER A 52 4.55 -6.53 1.78
N VAL A 53 5.21 -6.82 0.66
CA VAL A 53 6.64 -6.57 0.50
C VAL A 53 6.92 -5.06 0.41
N ALA A 54 6.14 -4.32 -0.39
CA ALA A 54 6.26 -2.86 -0.45
C ALA A 54 6.10 -2.24 0.94
N ALA A 55 5.09 -2.66 1.71
CA ALA A 55 4.88 -2.21 3.09
C ALA A 55 6.09 -2.49 4.00
N CYS A 56 6.70 -3.69 3.90
CA CYS A 56 7.90 -4.03 4.67
C CYS A 56 9.10 -3.14 4.32
N PHE A 57 9.33 -2.89 3.04
CA PHE A 57 10.46 -2.05 2.63
C PHE A 57 10.22 -0.57 2.95
N LEU A 58 8.99 -0.06 2.79
CA LEU A 58 8.63 1.28 3.21
C LEU A 58 8.78 1.46 4.74
N ALA A 59 8.34 0.47 5.53
CA ALA A 59 8.52 0.51 6.98
C ALA A 59 10.00 0.50 7.40
N LYS A 60 10.89 -0.18 6.66
CA LYS A 60 12.35 -0.11 6.86
C LYS A 60 12.92 1.28 6.60
N GLU A 61 12.35 2.01 5.65
CA GLU A 61 12.71 3.41 5.37
C GLU A 61 12.06 4.42 6.33
N GLY A 62 11.35 3.95 7.35
CA GLY A 62 10.74 4.79 8.37
C GLY A 62 9.34 5.31 8.01
N VAL A 63 8.72 4.79 6.95
CA VAL A 63 7.31 5.08 6.63
C VAL A 63 6.40 4.35 7.62
N LYS A 64 5.37 5.04 8.09
CA LYS A 64 4.36 4.51 9.01
C LYS A 64 3.18 3.95 8.22
N VAL A 65 2.99 2.64 8.20
CA VAL A 65 1.79 2.03 7.62
C VAL A 65 0.63 2.27 8.58
N VAL A 66 -0.33 3.11 8.20
CA VAL A 66 -1.46 3.52 9.05
C VAL A 66 -2.75 2.75 8.76
N GLY A 67 -2.85 2.12 7.59
CA GLY A 67 -4.01 1.32 7.22
C GLY A 67 -3.66 0.25 6.20
N ILE A 68 -4.29 -0.91 6.35
CA ILE A 68 -4.20 -2.03 5.42
C ILE A 68 -5.62 -2.50 5.14
N ILE A 69 -6.01 -2.57 3.86
CA ILE A 69 -7.26 -3.18 3.42
C ILE A 69 -6.98 -4.34 2.49
N ASP A 70 -7.58 -5.48 2.77
CA ASP A 70 -7.52 -6.67 1.94
C ASP A 70 -8.94 -7.23 1.77
N ARG A 71 -9.13 -8.21 0.90
CA ARG A 71 -10.45 -8.80 0.58
C ARG A 71 -11.18 -9.45 1.76
N GLU A 72 -10.46 -9.87 2.79
CA GLU A 72 -11.03 -10.49 3.99
C GLU A 72 -11.31 -9.45 5.11
N GLY A 73 -10.85 -8.22 4.94
CA GLY A 73 -10.95 -7.17 5.94
C GLY A 73 -9.69 -6.34 6.02
N GLY A 74 -9.43 -5.70 7.16
CA GLY A 74 -8.25 -4.86 7.27
C GLY A 74 -7.94 -4.41 8.69
N LEU A 75 -6.89 -3.61 8.78
CA LEU A 75 -6.38 -3.07 10.04
C LEU A 75 -6.17 -1.56 9.92
N LEU A 76 -6.44 -0.85 10.99
CA LEU A 76 -6.13 0.57 11.13
C LEU A 76 -5.17 0.76 12.31
N ALA A 77 -4.17 1.59 12.10
CA ALA A 77 -3.21 2.02 13.11
C ALA A 77 -2.90 3.50 12.90
N PRO A 78 -3.69 4.43 13.44
CA PRO A 78 -3.50 5.88 13.22
C PRO A 78 -2.09 6.37 13.58
N GLU A 79 -1.44 5.75 14.57
CA GLU A 79 -0.05 6.06 14.95
C GLU A 79 1.00 5.35 14.07
N GLY A 80 0.54 4.47 13.18
CA GLY A 80 1.36 3.63 12.33
C GLY A 80 1.79 2.31 13.00
N PHE A 81 1.85 1.24 12.20
CA PHE A 81 2.46 -0.01 12.62
C PHE A 81 3.98 0.16 12.72
N THR A 82 4.58 -0.42 13.75
CA THR A 82 6.05 -0.54 13.85
C THR A 82 6.58 -1.48 12.77
N LEU A 83 7.87 -1.37 12.43
CA LEU A 83 8.52 -2.28 11.51
C LEU A 83 8.33 -3.76 11.92
N GLU A 84 8.42 -4.05 13.21
CA GLU A 84 8.25 -5.43 13.71
C GLU A 84 6.80 -5.92 13.56
N GLN A 85 5.82 -5.04 13.74
CA GLN A 85 4.42 -5.38 13.48
C GLN A 85 4.19 -5.65 11.98
N VAL A 86 4.72 -4.80 11.09
CA VAL A 86 4.62 -5.01 9.64
C VAL A 86 5.28 -6.34 9.22
N LYS A 87 6.48 -6.64 9.74
CA LYS A 87 7.16 -7.93 9.51
C LYS A 87 6.32 -9.10 10.04
N HIS A 88 5.72 -8.96 11.23
CA HIS A 88 4.86 -9.98 11.79
C HIS A 88 3.64 -10.25 10.89
N LEU A 89 2.96 -9.21 10.42
CA LEU A 89 1.85 -9.33 9.47
C LEU A 89 2.28 -9.99 8.15
N PHE A 90 3.45 -9.65 7.64
CA PHE A 90 4.02 -10.26 6.42
C PHE A 90 4.30 -11.75 6.63
N ASN A 91 4.94 -12.12 7.73
CA ASN A 91 5.32 -13.50 8.02
C ASN A 91 4.12 -14.43 8.33
N ASN A 92 3.01 -13.86 8.80
CA ASN A 92 1.82 -14.61 9.20
C ASN A 92 0.66 -14.50 8.19
N LYS A 93 0.88 -13.92 7.02
CA LYS A 93 -0.13 -13.88 5.97
C LYS A 93 -0.53 -15.29 5.53
N ASN A 94 -1.80 -15.49 5.19
CA ASN A 94 -2.31 -16.76 4.69
C ASN A 94 -2.34 -16.73 3.15
N GLY A 95 -1.30 -17.28 2.51
CA GLY A 95 -1.09 -17.13 1.07
C GLY A 95 -0.95 -15.65 0.69
N ASN A 96 -1.89 -15.13 -0.11
CA ASN A 96 -1.93 -13.73 -0.53
C ASN A 96 -2.99 -12.91 0.23
N LYS A 97 -3.27 -13.27 1.49
CA LYS A 97 -4.30 -12.63 2.31
C LYS A 97 -3.72 -12.16 3.64
N LEU A 98 -4.18 -10.99 4.08
CA LEU A 98 -3.96 -10.54 5.45
C LEU A 98 -4.58 -11.53 6.44
N ASN A 99 -3.84 -11.88 7.46
CA ASN A 99 -4.30 -12.73 8.55
C ASN A 99 -3.72 -12.22 9.86
N ALA A 100 -4.56 -11.61 10.66
CA ALA A 100 -4.14 -11.06 11.95
C ALA A 100 -5.33 -10.97 12.92
N PRO A 101 -5.09 -11.05 14.23
CA PRO A 101 -6.10 -10.74 15.21
C PRO A 101 -6.53 -9.26 15.13
N GLY A 102 -7.80 -8.99 15.42
CA GLY A 102 -8.31 -7.63 15.43
C GLY A 102 -8.61 -7.02 14.08
N MET A 103 -8.59 -7.81 13.00
CA MET A 103 -9.05 -7.33 11.69
C MET A 103 -10.50 -6.87 11.76
N LEU A 104 -10.77 -5.71 11.19
CA LEU A 104 -12.12 -5.24 10.90
C LEU A 104 -12.68 -6.00 9.69
N PRO A 105 -13.99 -6.34 9.67
CA PRO A 105 -14.64 -6.88 8.48
C PRO A 105 -14.46 -5.96 7.27
N PHE A 106 -14.55 -6.52 6.06
CA PHE A 106 -14.29 -5.76 4.82
C PHE A 106 -15.19 -4.51 4.69
N GLU A 107 -16.47 -4.63 4.99
CA GLU A 107 -17.42 -3.53 4.89
C GLU A 107 -17.02 -2.38 5.81
N GLU A 108 -16.60 -2.70 7.04
CA GLU A 108 -16.22 -1.70 8.03
C GLU A 108 -14.90 -1.00 7.68
N ILE A 109 -13.86 -1.76 7.31
CA ILE A 109 -12.59 -1.19 6.90
C ILE A 109 -12.73 -0.36 5.63
N ASN A 110 -13.54 -0.80 4.67
CA ASN A 110 -13.78 -0.10 3.42
C ASN A 110 -14.51 1.24 3.59
N GLU A 111 -15.28 1.43 4.67
CA GLU A 111 -15.86 2.72 4.99
C GLU A 111 -14.86 3.69 5.64
N LYS A 112 -13.91 3.17 6.40
CA LYS A 112 -13.02 3.95 7.26
C LYS A 112 -11.71 4.33 6.60
N ILE A 113 -11.07 3.40 5.89
CA ILE A 113 -9.69 3.55 5.43
C ILE A 113 -9.50 4.70 4.44
N TRP A 114 -10.45 4.93 3.55
CA TRP A 114 -10.38 5.99 2.55
C TRP A 114 -10.55 7.41 3.13
N LYS A 115 -10.94 7.52 4.39
CA LYS A 115 -11.06 8.78 5.12
C LYS A 115 -9.87 9.08 6.01
N MET A 116 -8.88 8.19 6.03
CA MET A 116 -7.67 8.40 6.82
C MET A 116 -6.76 9.42 6.12
N GLN A 117 -6.06 10.19 6.94
CA GLN A 117 -4.95 11.00 6.45
C GLN A 117 -3.74 10.11 6.17
N ALA A 118 -3.18 10.24 4.99
CA ALA A 118 -1.95 9.56 4.60
C ALA A 118 -1.24 10.32 3.48
N ASP A 119 0.07 10.10 3.36
CA ASP A 119 0.90 10.71 2.32
C ASP A 119 1.06 9.77 1.11
N ILE A 120 1.03 8.48 1.33
CA ILE A 120 1.36 7.44 0.34
C ILE A 120 0.19 6.47 0.21
N PHE A 121 -0.20 6.14 -1.02
CA PHE A 121 -1.15 5.07 -1.29
C PHE A 121 -0.52 4.00 -2.18
N ILE A 122 -0.62 2.74 -1.76
CA ILE A 122 -0.11 1.57 -2.51
C ILE A 122 -1.29 0.69 -2.94
N PRO A 123 -1.86 0.90 -4.14
CA PRO A 123 -2.82 -0.04 -4.73
C PRO A 123 -2.09 -1.29 -5.23
N GLY A 124 -1.95 -2.30 -4.38
CA GLY A 124 -1.20 -3.53 -4.64
C GLY A 124 -2.04 -4.81 -4.59
N ALA A 125 -3.37 -4.68 -4.72
CA ALA A 125 -4.30 -5.80 -4.77
C ALA A 125 -4.56 -6.28 -6.22
N ALA A 126 -5.79 -6.63 -6.56
CA ALA A 126 -6.17 -6.99 -7.93
C ALA A 126 -6.45 -5.75 -8.79
N SER A 127 -6.64 -5.97 -10.09
CA SER A 127 -7.00 -4.91 -11.04
C SER A 127 -8.39 -4.35 -10.79
N LYS A 128 -8.60 -3.09 -11.15
CA LYS A 128 -9.90 -2.39 -11.17
C LYS A 128 -10.62 -2.36 -9.82
N LEU A 129 -9.91 -2.01 -8.76
CA LEU A 129 -10.45 -1.94 -7.40
C LEU A 129 -10.51 -0.51 -6.83
N VAL A 130 -9.79 0.44 -7.42
CA VAL A 130 -9.75 1.82 -6.92
C VAL A 130 -10.71 2.68 -7.74
N THR A 131 -11.77 3.14 -7.10
CA THR A 131 -12.77 4.01 -7.73
C THR A 131 -12.35 5.48 -7.68
N ARG A 132 -12.94 6.31 -8.54
CA ARG A 132 -12.77 7.77 -8.52
C ARG A 132 -13.14 8.36 -7.14
N ALA A 133 -14.24 7.93 -6.55
CA ALA A 133 -14.66 8.42 -5.23
C ALA A 133 -13.67 8.07 -4.11
N GLN A 134 -12.97 6.95 -4.21
CA GLN A 134 -11.89 6.63 -3.27
C GLN A 134 -10.67 7.52 -3.50
N MET A 135 -10.30 7.81 -4.75
CA MET A 135 -9.23 8.75 -5.05
C MET A 135 -9.53 10.17 -4.57
N ASP A 136 -10.76 10.67 -4.75
CA ASP A 136 -11.17 11.97 -4.23
C ASP A 136 -10.95 12.05 -2.71
N ARG A 137 -11.35 11.02 -1.97
CA ARG A 137 -11.15 10.95 -0.50
C ARG A 137 -9.68 10.86 -0.09
N LEU A 138 -8.89 10.08 -0.82
CA LEU A 138 -7.45 9.97 -0.58
C LEU A 138 -6.75 11.32 -0.77
N LEU A 139 -7.12 12.07 -1.81
CA LEU A 139 -6.60 13.43 -2.05
C LEU A 139 -7.03 14.40 -0.94
N GLU A 140 -8.29 14.35 -0.52
CA GLU A 140 -8.77 15.11 0.65
C GLU A 140 -7.99 14.75 1.93
N GLY A 141 -7.55 13.49 2.06
CA GLY A 141 -6.70 12.97 3.13
C GLY A 141 -5.22 13.33 3.01
N GLY A 142 -4.80 13.98 1.91
CA GLY A 142 -3.44 14.51 1.74
C GLY A 142 -2.47 13.60 1.02
N ILE A 143 -2.95 12.61 0.22
CA ILE A 143 -2.07 11.74 -0.57
C ILE A 143 -1.18 12.56 -1.51
N GLU A 144 0.14 12.36 -1.40
CA GLU A 144 1.17 13.01 -2.23
C GLU A 144 1.62 12.10 -3.37
N VAL A 145 1.60 10.77 -3.16
CA VAL A 145 2.05 9.79 -4.14
C VAL A 145 1.19 8.53 -4.15
N VAL A 146 0.89 8.04 -5.35
CA VAL A 146 0.26 6.74 -5.60
C VAL A 146 1.27 5.84 -6.31
N ALA A 147 1.81 4.85 -5.61
CA ALA A 147 2.76 3.90 -6.21
C ALA A 147 2.05 2.57 -6.52
N CYS A 148 1.74 2.36 -7.80
CA CYS A 148 0.92 1.26 -8.27
C CYS A 148 1.67 -0.08 -8.20
N GLY A 149 1.24 -0.96 -7.29
CA GLY A 149 1.68 -2.36 -7.23
C GLY A 149 0.81 -3.29 -8.08
N ALA A 150 -0.41 -2.87 -8.43
CA ALA A 150 -1.28 -3.56 -9.37
C ALA A 150 -1.10 -2.97 -10.78
N ASN A 151 -1.21 -3.80 -11.83
CA ASN A 151 -1.01 -3.37 -13.21
C ASN A 151 -2.08 -2.37 -13.70
N VAL A 152 -3.33 -2.54 -13.27
CA VAL A 152 -4.47 -1.72 -13.66
C VAL A 152 -5.32 -1.46 -12.41
N PRO A 153 -4.87 -0.61 -11.47
CA PRO A 153 -5.54 -0.50 -10.17
C PRO A 153 -6.90 0.19 -10.22
N PHE A 154 -7.08 1.15 -11.15
CA PHE A 154 -8.27 2.00 -11.21
C PHE A 154 -9.45 1.34 -11.93
N VAL A 155 -10.67 1.68 -11.49
CA VAL A 155 -11.93 1.22 -12.09
C VAL A 155 -12.26 2.13 -13.29
N ASP A 156 -11.50 1.94 -14.36
CA ASP A 156 -11.71 2.63 -15.63
C ASP A 156 -12.02 1.57 -16.72
N ASP A 157 -12.77 1.93 -17.74
CA ASP A 157 -13.03 1.04 -18.87
C ASP A 157 -11.75 0.83 -19.68
N GLU A 158 -10.95 1.88 -19.83
CA GLU A 158 -9.64 1.84 -20.45
C GLU A 158 -8.66 1.02 -19.58
N VAL A 159 -7.87 0.19 -20.25
CA VAL A 159 -6.87 -0.66 -19.57
C VAL A 159 -5.73 0.17 -19.02
N PHE A 160 -5.30 1.20 -19.75
CA PHE A 160 -4.22 2.08 -19.36
C PHE A 160 -4.68 3.53 -19.44
N PHE A 161 -4.32 4.31 -18.44
CA PHE A 161 -4.48 5.76 -18.41
C PHE A 161 -5.92 6.24 -18.68
N GLY A 162 -6.90 5.59 -18.07
CA GLY A 162 -8.31 6.02 -18.07
C GLY A 162 -8.56 7.28 -17.23
N PRO A 163 -9.82 7.74 -17.11
CA PRO A 163 -10.16 8.98 -16.43
C PRO A 163 -9.70 9.06 -14.95
N THR A 164 -9.80 7.97 -14.21
CA THR A 164 -9.35 7.94 -12.79
C THR A 164 -7.83 7.93 -12.69
N ALA A 165 -7.15 7.21 -13.58
CA ALA A 165 -5.69 7.20 -13.65
C ALA A 165 -5.13 8.59 -13.98
N ARG A 166 -5.70 9.28 -14.98
CA ARG A 166 -5.31 10.67 -15.32
C ARG A 166 -5.53 11.63 -14.17
N PHE A 167 -6.65 11.50 -13.49
CA PHE A 167 -6.95 12.32 -12.34
C PHE A 167 -5.95 12.11 -11.19
N ALA A 168 -5.55 10.86 -10.92
CA ALA A 168 -4.51 10.57 -9.95
C ALA A 168 -3.16 11.20 -10.37
N ASP A 169 -2.75 11.03 -11.62
CA ASP A 169 -1.52 11.57 -12.20
C ASP A 169 -1.45 13.11 -12.15
N GLU A 170 -2.57 13.79 -12.41
CA GLU A 170 -2.66 15.25 -12.36
C GLU A 170 -2.55 15.84 -10.95
N HIS A 171 -2.83 15.05 -9.90
CA HIS A 171 -2.93 15.52 -8.51
C HIS A 171 -1.92 14.89 -7.55
N THR A 172 -1.19 13.87 -7.96
CA THR A 172 -0.21 13.18 -7.15
C THR A 172 1.05 12.86 -7.96
N GLY A 173 2.11 12.41 -7.27
CA GLY A 173 3.20 11.69 -7.92
C GLY A 173 2.78 10.25 -8.23
N VAL A 174 2.71 9.85 -9.48
CA VAL A 174 2.37 8.49 -9.93
C VAL A 174 3.56 7.88 -10.67
#